data_87ecc591a09f07342acefc32e3a801a6
#
_entry.id   87ecc591a09f07342acefc32e3a801a6
#
_cell.length_a   1.000
_cell.length_b   1.000
_cell.length_c   1.000
_cell.angle_alpha   90.00
_cell.angle_beta   90.00
_cell.angle_gamma   90.00
#
_symmetry.space_group_name_H-M   'P 1'
#
loop_
_entity.id
_entity.type
_entity.pdbx_description
1 polymer ?
#
loop_
_entity_poly.entity_id
_entity_poly.type
_entity_poly.pdbx_seq_one_letter_code
_entity_poly.pdbx_strand_id
1 'polypeptide(L)' 'MFKVRKRGTDEIVTVLDTYLANEVPITYFLVWDNNDWRWRPASNYVPPNYEGDKE' A
#
# COMPACT_ATOMS: atom_id res chain seq x y z
N MET A 1 10.66 6.27 2.25
CA MET A 1 10.16 5.00 2.78
C MET A 1 9.15 5.28 3.89
N PHE A 2 8.01 4.65 3.85
CA PHE A 2 6.98 4.85 4.86
C PHE A 2 6.18 3.55 5.00
N LYS A 3 5.29 3.51 6.00
CA LYS A 3 4.51 2.32 6.29
C LYS A 3 3.04 2.58 6.04
N VAL A 4 2.35 1.52 5.62
CA VAL A 4 0.91 1.54 5.43
C VAL A 4 0.33 0.25 5.98
N ARG A 5 -0.98 0.21 6.15
CA ARG A 5 -1.69 -0.99 6.59
C ARG A 5 -2.46 -1.56 5.41
N LYS A 6 -2.36 -2.87 5.25
CA LYS A 6 -3.12 -3.55 4.21
C LYS A 6 -4.60 -3.47 4.57
N ARG A 7 -5.41 -2.99 3.61
CA ARG A 7 -6.83 -2.74 3.85
C ARG A 7 -7.53 -4.01 4.32
N GLY A 8 -8.34 -3.89 5.35
CA GLY A 8 -9.09 -5.01 5.89
C GLY A 8 -8.29 -5.95 6.78
N THR A 9 -7.03 -5.62 7.06
CA THR A 9 -6.17 -6.43 7.93
C THR A 9 -5.42 -5.55 8.89
N ASP A 10 -4.71 -6.14 9.82
CA ASP A 10 -3.79 -5.42 10.72
C ASP A 10 -2.35 -5.48 10.22
N GLU A 11 -2.14 -6.00 9.03
CA GLU A 11 -0.79 -6.17 8.50
C GLU A 11 -0.20 -4.85 8.06
N ILE A 12 0.97 -4.53 8.61
CA ILE A 12 1.70 -3.31 8.26
C ILE A 12 2.77 -3.69 7.24
N VAL A 13 2.83 -2.93 6.16
CA VAL A 13 3.85 -3.17 5.12
C VAL A 13 4.66 -1.91 4.91
N THR A 14 5.88 -2.10 4.43
CA THR A 14 6.79 -1.00 4.13
C THR A 14 6.67 -0.65 2.66
N VAL A 15 6.52 0.65 2.38
CA VAL A 15 6.49 1.19 1.03
C VAL A 15 7.83 1.84 0.75
N LEU A 16 8.51 1.35 -0.28
CA LEU A 16 9.81 1.90 -0.66
C LEU A 16 9.65 3.11 -1.57
N ASP A 17 8.68 3.06 -2.48
CA ASP A 17 8.55 4.10 -3.50
C ASP A 17 7.10 4.15 -3.98
N THR A 18 6.78 5.20 -4.73
CA THR A 18 5.45 5.37 -5.29
C THR A 18 5.57 5.67 -6.78
N TYR A 19 4.51 5.36 -7.51
CA TYR A 19 4.48 5.59 -8.95
C TYR A 19 3.06 5.94 -9.35
N LEU A 20 2.91 7.03 -10.09
CA LEU A 20 1.61 7.44 -10.63
C LEU A 20 1.56 7.09 -12.11
N ALA A 21 0.64 6.20 -12.46
CA ALA A 21 0.41 5.83 -13.84
C ALA A 21 -0.52 6.87 -14.47
N ASN A 22 0.00 7.64 -15.43
CA ASN A 22 -0.75 8.76 -15.97
C ASN A 22 -1.90 8.35 -16.90
N GLU A 23 -1.75 7.22 -17.57
CA GLU A 23 -2.77 6.77 -18.53
C GLU A 23 -4.04 6.32 -17.81
N VAL A 24 -3.86 5.69 -16.68
CA VAL A 24 -4.94 5.34 -15.77
C VAL A 24 -4.53 5.97 -14.46
N PRO A 25 -5.21 7.02 -13.97
CA PRO A 25 -4.69 7.77 -12.82
C PRO A 25 -4.76 6.92 -11.55
N ILE A 26 -3.86 5.95 -11.48
CA ILE A 26 -3.75 5.04 -10.35
C ILE A 26 -2.36 5.19 -9.76
N THR A 27 -2.29 5.37 -8.45
CA THR A 27 -1.03 5.39 -7.73
C THR A 27 -0.68 3.97 -7.32
N TYR A 28 0.56 3.59 -7.54
CA TYR A 28 1.09 2.29 -7.11
C TYR A 28 2.14 2.51 -6.05
N PHE A 29 2.18 1.59 -5.09
CA PHE A 29 3.21 1.54 -4.06
C PHE A 29 4.13 0.36 -4.34
N LEU A 30 5.42 0.58 -4.20
CA LEU A 30 6.39 -0.51 -4.21
C LEU A 30 6.49 -1.02 -2.79
N VAL A 31 5.94 -2.19 -2.53
CA VAL A 31 5.82 -2.74 -1.18
C VAL A 31 6.61 -4.03 -1.06
N TRP A 32 7.04 -4.33 0.17
CA TRP A 32 7.69 -5.60 0.49
C TRP A 32 6.58 -6.60 0.81
N ASP A 33 6.45 -7.63 -0.02
CA ASP A 33 5.37 -8.59 0.10
C ASP A 33 5.89 -9.97 -0.32
N ASN A 34 5.63 -11.00 0.47
CA ASN A 34 6.04 -12.37 0.18
C ASN A 34 7.54 -12.46 -0.11
N ASN A 35 8.36 -11.75 0.68
CA ASN A 35 9.82 -11.74 0.55
C ASN A 35 10.29 -11.18 -0.80
N ASP A 36 9.52 -10.25 -1.35
CA ASP A 36 9.88 -9.63 -2.63
C ASP A 36 9.26 -8.24 -2.69
N TRP A 37 9.85 -7.37 -3.52
CA TRP A 37 9.30 -6.04 -3.78
C TRP A 37 8.30 -6.15 -4.92
N ARG A 38 7.10 -5.62 -4.71
CA ARG A 38 6.06 -5.68 -5.72
C ARG A 38 5.33 -4.34 -5.82
N TRP A 39 4.93 -3.99 -7.03
CA TRP A 39 4.08 -2.84 -7.27
C TRP A 39 2.62 -3.24 -7.03
N ARG A 40 1.96 -2.52 -6.13
CA ARG A 40 0.56 -2.79 -5.79
C ARG A 40 -0.24 -1.50 -5.83
N PRO A 41 -1.50 -1.53 -6.25
CA PRO A 41 -2.34 -0.32 -6.23
C PRO A 41 -2.43 0.24 -4.82
N ALA A 42 -2.26 1.57 -4.71
CA ALA A 42 -2.33 2.22 -3.41
C ALA A 42 -3.69 2.07 -2.75
N SER A 43 -4.73 1.83 -3.54
CA SER A 43 -6.09 1.66 -3.00
C SER A 43 -6.22 0.42 -2.12
N ASN A 44 -5.25 -0.50 -2.18
CA ASN A 44 -5.26 -1.69 -1.31
C ASN A 44 -4.77 -1.39 0.09
N TYR A 45 -4.37 -0.14 0.38
CA TYR A 45 -3.72 0.22 1.63
C TYR A 45 -4.35 1.46 2.22
N VAL A 46 -4.17 1.62 3.53
CA VAL A 46 -4.64 2.78 4.29
C VAL A 46 -3.52 3.20 5.23
N PRO A 47 -3.59 4.42 5.79
CA PRO A 47 -2.60 4.82 6.80
C PRO A 47 -2.56 3.82 7.94
N PRO A 48 -1.38 3.61 8.57
CA PRO A 48 -1.25 2.55 9.59
C PRO A 48 -2.23 2.66 10.73
N ASN A 49 -2.62 3.88 11.11
CA ASN A 49 -3.52 4.09 12.23
C ASN A 49 -4.96 4.38 11.80
N TYR A 50 -5.28 4.17 10.53
CA TYR A 50 -6.64 4.36 10.03
C TYR A 50 -7.51 3.20 10.48
N GLU A 51 -8.70 3.47 11.00
CA GLU A 51 -9.56 2.44 11.53
C GLU A 51 -10.88 2.29 10.78
N GLY A 52 -11.09 3.10 9.76
CA GLY A 52 -12.38 3.13 9.07
C GLY A 52 -12.75 1.85 8.34
N ASP A 53 -11.77 1.03 7.95
CA ASP A 53 -12.02 -0.20 7.21
C ASP A 53 -11.69 -1.46 8.00
N LYS A 54 -11.52 -1.35 9.30
CA LYS A 54 -11.29 -2.52 10.14
C LYS A 54 -12.62 -3.19 10.43
N GLU A 55 -12.72 -4.44 10.08
CA GLU A 55 -13.93 -5.22 10.31
C GLU A 55 -13.59 -6.59 10.85
#